data_59fc602748f13002c01101b7cc8e7e16
#
_entry.id   59fc602748f13002c01101b7cc8e7e16
#
_cell.length_a   1.000
_cell.length_b   1.000
_cell.length_c   1.000
_cell.angle_alpha   90.00
_cell.angle_beta   90.00
_cell.angle_gamma   90.00
#
_symmetry.space_group_name_H-M   'P 1'
#
loop_
_entity.id
_entity.type
_entity.pdbx_description
1 polymer ?
#
loop_
_entity_poly.entity_id
_entity_poly.type
_entity_poly.pdbx_seq_one_letter_code
_entity_poly.pdbx_strand_id
1 'polypeptide(L)'
;VGSGAVLTCFTFIFYITHGLSSRGWLNGDNFIVGSIGSIVILVSTFVFFPIFRMFGVAFKGTEGGYEISNFSDKIFNKGIWGLDCTYSDYACGVFWNTVTMGTLTAFSSTILGLAFALLIARTSFKFKKTIRILSVLPIITPPFVIGLAIIILFGRTGVVSTFLEWAFDIEPSRWIYGLPGIWFAQTLAFTPIAFLVLIGVVESVSPSMEEASQTLRASKWQVFKTVTLPLMRPGIANAFLLGFIESLADFGNPLVLGAEYDVLSTEIFFAIVGAQYDETKAAILAMILLSVVLVVFYLQNQWLGKKSYISISGKGDSGVHPELPNKTKWVIYSTVLPWAFMTFIIYVMIMFGGFVEMWGVDHSFTLKHYIEAFSIDWVKERGLLWTGTAWNSFNTTFTIAIISALPTAAIGILTAYLLTRHKFRGKNAFEFGTMLSFAIPGSVIGVSYVFAFNVPPLELTGTGIILVIAFVFRNMPVGVRAGIA
;
A
#
# COMPACT_ATOMS: atom_id res chain seq x y z
N VAL A 1 -1.85 30.80 5.69
CA VAL A 1 -3.28 31.08 5.71
C VAL A 1 -3.72 31.16 7.17
N GLY A 2 -4.17 32.33 7.61
CA GLY A 2 -4.63 32.53 8.99
C GLY A 2 -6.00 31.86 9.22
N SER A 3 -6.33 31.64 10.52
CA SER A 3 -7.62 31.08 10.95
C SER A 3 -8.83 31.84 10.37
N GLY A 4 -8.70 33.16 10.17
CA GLY A 4 -9.73 33.99 9.56
C GLY A 4 -10.05 33.59 8.12
N ALA A 5 -9.07 33.28 7.28
CA ALA A 5 -9.31 32.83 5.90
C ALA A 5 -9.99 31.46 5.87
N VAL A 6 -9.62 30.55 6.78
CA VAL A 6 -10.28 29.24 6.92
C VAL A 6 -11.75 29.42 7.29
N LEU A 7 -12.06 30.28 8.28
CA LEU A 7 -13.42 30.60 8.69
C LEU A 7 -14.23 31.21 7.51
N THR A 8 -13.62 32.12 6.77
CA THR A 8 -14.26 32.73 5.58
C THR A 8 -14.60 31.67 4.52
N CYS A 9 -13.68 30.74 4.22
CA CYS A 9 -13.95 29.64 3.30
C CYS A 9 -15.12 28.75 3.79
N PHE A 10 -15.14 28.38 5.06
CA PHE A 10 -16.27 27.61 5.63
C PHE A 10 -17.59 28.36 5.54
N THR A 11 -17.57 29.65 5.79
CA THR A 11 -18.76 30.52 5.69
C THR A 11 -19.28 30.54 4.24
N PHE A 12 -18.42 30.70 3.25
CA PHE A 12 -18.81 30.63 1.84
C PHE A 12 -19.39 29.27 1.44
N ILE A 13 -18.76 28.18 1.87
CA ILE A 13 -19.27 26.81 1.64
C ILE A 13 -20.67 26.67 2.23
N PHE A 14 -20.86 27.14 3.47
CA PHE A 14 -22.16 27.11 4.13
C PHE A 14 -23.23 27.91 3.35
N TYR A 15 -22.94 29.14 2.93
CA TYR A 15 -23.89 29.96 2.17
C TYR A 15 -24.22 29.33 0.81
N ILE A 16 -23.23 28.81 0.08
CA ILE A 16 -23.48 28.15 -1.21
C ILE A 16 -24.38 26.93 -1.04
N THR A 17 -24.05 26.07 -0.08
CA THR A 17 -24.81 24.83 0.17
C THR A 17 -26.20 25.11 0.70
N HIS A 18 -26.36 26.12 1.58
CA HIS A 18 -27.67 26.59 2.04
C HIS A 18 -28.50 27.17 0.92
N GLY A 19 -27.89 27.97 0.03
CA GLY A 19 -28.59 28.53 -1.16
C GLY A 19 -29.02 27.46 -2.16
N LEU A 20 -28.27 26.36 -2.32
CA LEU A 20 -28.66 25.23 -3.14
C LEU A 20 -29.78 24.42 -2.48
N SER A 21 -29.72 24.19 -1.17
CA SER A 21 -30.77 23.51 -0.42
C SER A 21 -32.09 24.30 -0.47
N SER A 22 -32.08 25.64 -0.29
CA SER A 22 -33.26 26.49 -0.35
C SER A 22 -33.91 26.52 -1.73
N ARG A 23 -33.18 26.17 -2.81
CA ARG A 23 -33.70 25.95 -4.16
C ARG A 23 -34.27 24.55 -4.40
N GLY A 24 -34.42 23.74 -3.38
CA GLY A 24 -35.00 22.39 -3.44
C GLY A 24 -34.02 21.28 -3.83
N TRP A 25 -32.71 21.54 -3.87
CA TRP A 25 -31.72 20.48 -4.10
C TRP A 25 -31.80 19.47 -2.97
N LEU A 26 -31.83 18.17 -3.31
CA LEU A 26 -31.91 17.06 -2.37
C LEU A 26 -33.04 17.20 -1.34
N ASN A 27 -34.22 17.53 -1.82
CA ASN A 27 -35.44 17.79 -1.04
C ASN A 27 -35.30 18.93 0.00
N GLY A 28 -34.38 19.85 -0.21
CA GLY A 28 -34.17 20.97 0.70
C GLY A 28 -33.43 20.63 2.01
N ASP A 29 -32.81 19.48 2.10
CA ASP A 29 -32.06 19.08 3.31
C ASP A 29 -30.70 19.75 3.36
N ASN A 30 -30.56 20.74 4.26
CA ASN A 30 -29.33 21.51 4.44
C ASN A 30 -28.13 20.64 4.90
N PHE A 31 -28.37 19.62 5.72
CA PHE A 31 -27.29 18.75 6.20
C PHE A 31 -26.71 17.92 5.07
N ILE A 32 -27.57 17.34 4.23
CA ILE A 32 -27.14 16.47 3.14
C ILE A 32 -26.42 17.30 2.07
N VAL A 33 -27.00 18.45 1.64
CA VAL A 33 -26.37 19.34 0.67
C VAL A 33 -25.04 19.88 1.19
N GLY A 34 -25.02 20.31 2.46
CA GLY A 34 -23.82 20.80 3.13
C GLY A 34 -22.71 19.76 3.23
N SER A 35 -23.07 18.53 3.59
CA SER A 35 -22.11 17.42 3.70
C SER A 35 -21.51 17.03 2.35
N ILE A 36 -22.34 16.88 1.31
CA ILE A 36 -21.86 16.58 -0.05
C ILE A 36 -20.95 17.71 -0.55
N GLY A 37 -21.39 18.97 -0.41
CA GLY A 37 -20.61 20.13 -0.84
C GLY A 37 -19.26 20.22 -0.13
N SER A 38 -19.24 20.02 1.17
CA SER A 38 -18.00 20.03 1.97
C SER A 38 -17.03 18.94 1.55
N ILE A 39 -17.50 17.69 1.39
CA ILE A 39 -16.64 16.57 0.95
C ILE A 39 -16.13 16.81 -0.46
N VAL A 40 -16.97 17.29 -1.40
CA VAL A 40 -16.53 17.61 -2.77
C VAL A 40 -15.44 18.66 -2.76
N ILE A 41 -15.58 19.74 -2.00
CA ILE A 41 -14.58 20.80 -1.93
C ILE A 41 -13.29 20.28 -1.29
N LEU A 42 -13.37 19.54 -0.19
CA LEU A 42 -12.21 18.97 0.46
C LEU A 42 -11.44 18.01 -0.46
N VAL A 43 -12.14 17.10 -1.14
CA VAL A 43 -11.53 16.16 -2.10
C VAL A 43 -10.95 16.93 -3.30
N SER A 44 -11.65 17.94 -3.81
CA SER A 44 -11.13 18.76 -4.90
C SER A 44 -9.85 19.50 -4.52
N THR A 45 -9.79 20.05 -3.30
CA THR A 45 -8.65 20.83 -2.82
C THR A 45 -7.46 19.93 -2.45
N PHE A 46 -7.69 18.79 -1.78
CA PHE A 46 -6.62 17.98 -1.22
C PHE A 46 -6.30 16.71 -2.00
N VAL A 47 -7.09 16.34 -3.00
CA VAL A 47 -6.78 15.22 -3.89
C VAL A 47 -6.57 15.70 -5.31
N PHE A 48 -7.55 16.38 -5.92
CA PHE A 48 -7.47 16.76 -7.32
C PHE A 48 -6.53 17.92 -7.60
N PHE A 49 -6.59 19.00 -6.82
CA PHE A 49 -5.75 20.19 -7.04
C PHE A 49 -4.24 19.89 -7.00
N PRO A 50 -3.68 19.10 -6.04
CA PRO A 50 -2.28 18.72 -6.06
C PRO A 50 -1.89 17.96 -7.34
N ILE A 51 -2.74 17.05 -7.80
CA ILE A 51 -2.50 16.30 -9.04
C ILE A 51 -2.47 17.23 -10.25
N PHE A 52 -3.43 18.15 -10.36
CA PHE A 52 -3.43 19.15 -11.45
C PHE A 52 -2.18 20.04 -11.41
N ARG A 53 -1.73 20.44 -10.21
CA ARG A 53 -0.49 21.19 -10.05
C ARG A 53 0.73 20.39 -10.51
N MET A 54 0.79 19.12 -10.17
CA MET A 54 1.84 18.20 -10.65
C MET A 54 1.87 18.15 -12.19
N PHE A 55 0.72 18.02 -12.85
CA PHE A 55 0.64 18.09 -14.30
C PHE A 55 1.16 19.42 -14.84
N GLY A 56 0.82 20.55 -14.20
CA GLY A 56 1.36 21.86 -14.58
C GLY A 56 2.89 21.95 -14.46
N VAL A 57 3.46 21.40 -13.38
CA VAL A 57 4.91 21.40 -13.15
C VAL A 57 5.65 20.52 -14.18
N ALA A 58 5.05 19.42 -14.64
CA ALA A 58 5.63 18.57 -15.67
C ALA A 58 5.94 19.29 -16.99
N PHE A 59 5.21 20.35 -17.30
CA PHE A 59 5.42 21.18 -18.50
C PHE A 59 6.24 22.45 -18.25
N LYS A 60 6.79 22.62 -17.04
CA LYS A 60 7.59 23.81 -16.68
C LYS A 60 8.97 23.73 -17.34
N GLY A 61 9.33 24.78 -18.06
CA GLY A 61 10.67 24.95 -18.65
C GLY A 61 11.70 25.42 -17.63
N THR A 62 12.95 25.46 -18.05
CA THR A 62 14.10 25.88 -17.23
C THR A 62 14.05 27.35 -16.83
N GLU A 63 13.42 28.21 -17.65
CA GLU A 63 13.30 29.66 -17.41
C GLU A 63 11.97 30.05 -16.73
N GLY A 64 11.18 29.05 -16.24
CA GLY A 64 9.94 29.29 -15.52
C GLY A 64 8.68 29.40 -16.39
N GLY A 65 8.81 29.37 -17.72
CA GLY A 65 7.69 29.26 -18.69
C GLY A 65 7.21 27.82 -18.88
N TYR A 66 6.19 27.63 -19.72
CA TYR A 66 5.76 26.29 -20.14
C TYR A 66 6.44 25.93 -21.47
N GLU A 67 7.18 24.81 -21.49
CA GLU A 67 7.94 24.35 -22.65
C GLU A 67 7.64 22.88 -22.96
N ILE A 68 7.03 22.64 -24.11
CA ILE A 68 6.70 21.28 -24.58
C ILE A 68 7.97 20.50 -24.95
N SER A 69 9.02 21.18 -25.44
CA SER A 69 10.30 20.57 -25.77
C SER A 69 10.96 19.92 -24.56
N ASN A 70 11.05 20.65 -23.43
CA ASN A 70 11.62 20.13 -22.18
C ASN A 70 10.83 18.92 -21.65
N PHE A 71 9.51 18.96 -21.75
CA PHE A 71 8.67 17.80 -21.42
C PHE A 71 8.96 16.60 -22.31
N SER A 72 9.07 16.81 -23.65
CA SER A 72 9.34 15.75 -24.61
C SER A 72 10.70 15.11 -24.36
N ASP A 73 11.74 15.89 -24.14
CA ASP A 73 13.11 15.40 -23.92
C ASP A 73 13.22 14.57 -22.64
N LYS A 74 12.54 14.99 -21.59
CA LYS A 74 12.55 14.27 -20.30
C LYS A 74 11.66 13.04 -20.32
N ILE A 75 10.48 13.06 -20.93
CA ILE A 75 9.58 11.89 -20.96
C ILE A 75 10.11 10.76 -21.83
N PHE A 76 10.80 11.08 -22.94
CA PHE A 76 11.39 10.09 -23.84
C PHE A 76 12.85 9.73 -23.48
N ASN A 77 13.28 10.04 -22.25
CA ASN A 77 14.61 9.71 -21.78
C ASN A 77 14.85 8.18 -21.74
N LYS A 78 16.02 7.73 -22.20
CA LYS A 78 16.42 6.32 -22.15
C LYS A 78 16.47 5.75 -20.73
N GLY A 79 16.80 6.55 -19.73
CA GLY A 79 16.76 6.14 -18.32
C GLY A 79 15.37 5.72 -17.85
N ILE A 80 14.29 6.16 -18.52
CA ILE A 80 12.91 5.74 -18.20
C ILE A 80 12.53 4.49 -18.98
N TRP A 81 12.77 4.47 -20.31
CA TRP A 81 12.20 3.47 -21.22
C TRP A 81 13.24 2.52 -21.83
N GLY A 82 14.52 2.69 -21.54
CA GLY A 82 15.57 1.86 -22.13
C GLY A 82 15.39 0.37 -21.82
N LEU A 83 15.65 -0.47 -22.82
CA LEU A 83 15.62 -1.94 -22.73
C LEU A 83 17.02 -2.53 -22.90
N ASP A 84 18.05 -1.73 -22.58
CA ASP A 84 19.45 -2.12 -22.79
C ASP A 84 19.84 -3.37 -21.98
N CYS A 85 19.14 -3.63 -20.88
CA CYS A 85 19.29 -4.84 -20.05
C CYS A 85 18.93 -6.16 -20.75
N THR A 86 18.27 -6.12 -21.90
CA THR A 86 17.93 -7.35 -22.65
C THR A 86 19.08 -7.89 -23.48
N TYR A 87 20.10 -7.07 -23.76
CA TYR A 87 21.25 -7.40 -24.63
C TYR A 87 22.59 -6.91 -24.11
N SER A 88 22.63 -6.31 -22.93
CA SER A 88 23.86 -5.84 -22.27
C SER A 88 23.72 -5.90 -20.74
N ASP A 89 24.83 -5.74 -20.03
CA ASP A 89 24.86 -5.72 -18.56
C ASP A 89 24.38 -4.38 -17.95
N TYR A 90 23.86 -3.46 -18.77
CA TYR A 90 23.30 -2.20 -18.28
C TYR A 90 21.93 -2.41 -17.67
N ALA A 91 21.57 -1.58 -16.67
CA ALA A 91 20.25 -1.60 -16.06
C ALA A 91 19.14 -1.23 -17.06
N CYS A 92 17.99 -1.84 -16.95
CA CYS A 92 16.78 -1.40 -17.65
C CYS A 92 16.33 -0.02 -17.18
N GLY A 93 15.56 0.69 -18.01
CA GLY A 93 14.89 1.91 -17.62
C GLY A 93 13.96 1.68 -16.42
N VAL A 94 13.83 2.71 -15.58
CA VAL A 94 13.08 2.64 -14.31
C VAL A 94 11.62 2.22 -14.47
N PHE A 95 11.01 2.48 -15.62
CA PHE A 95 9.66 2.00 -15.94
C PHE A 95 9.59 0.47 -15.98
N TRP A 96 10.51 -0.16 -16.70
CA TRP A 96 10.54 -1.62 -16.85
C TRP A 96 10.92 -2.32 -15.56
N ASN A 97 11.85 -1.73 -14.81
CA ASN A 97 12.19 -2.21 -13.47
C ASN A 97 10.96 -2.22 -12.56
N THR A 98 10.19 -1.12 -12.56
CA THR A 98 8.97 -0.99 -11.76
C THR A 98 7.92 -2.01 -12.16
N VAL A 99 7.66 -2.19 -13.47
CA VAL A 99 6.67 -3.14 -13.96
C VAL A 99 7.09 -4.59 -13.69
N THR A 100 8.36 -4.91 -13.87
CA THR A 100 8.91 -6.25 -13.58
C THR A 100 8.79 -6.58 -12.10
N MET A 101 9.25 -5.68 -11.23
CA MET A 101 9.14 -5.81 -9.78
C MET A 101 7.67 -5.98 -9.36
N GLY A 102 6.79 -5.10 -9.85
CA GLY A 102 5.35 -5.16 -9.56
C GLY A 102 4.71 -6.47 -9.97
N THR A 103 5.03 -6.95 -11.15
CA THR A 103 4.50 -8.22 -11.67
C THR A 103 4.97 -9.43 -10.86
N LEU A 104 6.27 -9.50 -10.55
CA LEU A 104 6.85 -10.57 -9.74
C LEU A 104 6.24 -10.59 -8.34
N THR A 105 6.17 -9.43 -7.69
CA THR A 105 5.59 -9.28 -6.35
C THR A 105 4.10 -9.64 -6.33
N ALA A 106 3.32 -9.14 -7.29
CA ALA A 106 1.90 -9.44 -7.39
C ALA A 106 1.64 -10.95 -7.57
N PHE A 107 2.44 -11.60 -8.43
CA PHE A 107 2.32 -13.02 -8.69
C PHE A 107 2.66 -13.85 -7.44
N SER A 108 3.80 -13.59 -6.81
CA SER A 108 4.25 -14.34 -5.63
C SER A 108 3.35 -14.10 -4.41
N SER A 109 2.96 -12.85 -4.13
CA SER A 109 2.05 -12.53 -3.02
C SER A 109 0.65 -13.13 -3.21
N THR A 110 0.14 -13.17 -4.46
CA THR A 110 -1.14 -13.81 -4.77
C THR A 110 -1.08 -15.33 -4.59
N ILE A 111 -0.03 -15.99 -5.05
CA ILE A 111 0.15 -17.44 -4.86
C ILE A 111 0.27 -17.77 -3.37
N LEU A 112 1.09 -17.05 -2.64
CA LEU A 112 1.26 -17.24 -1.20
C LEU A 112 -0.03 -16.94 -0.44
N GLY A 113 -0.70 -15.83 -0.73
CA GLY A 113 -1.98 -15.47 -0.14
C GLY A 113 -3.06 -16.53 -0.38
N LEU A 114 -3.12 -17.09 -1.60
CA LEU A 114 -4.02 -18.20 -1.93
C LEU A 114 -3.65 -19.48 -1.16
N ALA A 115 -2.37 -19.80 -1.08
CA ALA A 115 -1.90 -20.97 -0.34
C ALA A 115 -2.23 -20.87 1.14
N PHE A 116 -2.02 -19.70 1.78
CA PHE A 116 -2.44 -19.43 3.16
C PHE A 116 -3.96 -19.56 3.33
N ALA A 117 -4.76 -18.98 2.43
CA ALA A 117 -6.22 -19.06 2.46
C ALA A 117 -6.72 -20.51 2.35
N LEU A 118 -6.17 -21.28 1.40
CA LEU A 118 -6.50 -22.68 1.21
C LEU A 118 -6.07 -23.54 2.41
N LEU A 119 -4.90 -23.30 3.00
CA LEU A 119 -4.46 -24.02 4.20
C LEU A 119 -5.46 -23.80 5.34
N ILE A 120 -5.85 -22.58 5.58
CA ILE A 120 -6.73 -22.21 6.71
C ILE A 120 -8.15 -22.70 6.49
N ALA A 121 -8.72 -22.45 5.29
CA ALA A 121 -10.12 -22.75 5.02
C ALA A 121 -10.38 -24.21 4.61
N ARG A 122 -9.41 -24.89 3.95
CA ARG A 122 -9.65 -26.16 3.24
C ARG A 122 -8.80 -27.33 3.73
N THR A 123 -8.11 -27.21 4.85
CA THR A 123 -7.33 -28.30 5.44
C THR A 123 -7.67 -28.50 6.92
N SER A 124 -7.28 -29.63 7.50
CA SER A 124 -7.40 -29.94 8.92
C SER A 124 -6.13 -29.63 9.73
N PHE A 125 -5.31 -28.64 9.28
CA PHE A 125 -4.07 -28.28 9.94
C PHE A 125 -4.27 -27.81 11.39
N LYS A 126 -3.50 -28.36 12.33
CA LYS A 126 -3.72 -28.14 13.79
C LYS A 126 -3.46 -26.70 14.24
N PHE A 127 -2.49 -26.00 13.64
CA PHE A 127 -2.04 -24.67 14.07
C PHE A 127 -2.56 -23.54 13.18
N LYS A 128 -3.81 -23.64 12.67
CA LYS A 128 -4.42 -22.62 11.79
C LYS A 128 -4.39 -21.21 12.37
N LYS A 129 -4.61 -21.07 13.70
CA LYS A 129 -4.61 -19.75 14.37
C LYS A 129 -3.23 -19.09 14.29
N THR A 130 -2.18 -19.84 14.56
CA THR A 130 -0.78 -19.34 14.47
C THR A 130 -0.42 -18.96 13.04
N ILE A 131 -0.77 -19.82 12.06
CA ILE A 131 -0.55 -19.51 10.64
C ILE A 131 -1.33 -18.25 10.23
N ARG A 132 -2.56 -18.08 10.67
CA ARG A 132 -3.36 -16.86 10.41
C ARG A 132 -2.70 -15.61 10.99
N ILE A 133 -2.18 -15.67 12.20
CA ILE A 133 -1.46 -14.54 12.81
C ILE A 133 -0.21 -14.23 11.99
N LEU A 134 0.62 -15.22 11.67
CA LEU A 134 1.84 -15.02 10.87
C LEU A 134 1.55 -14.51 9.46
N SER A 135 0.41 -14.92 8.86
CA SER A 135 0.03 -14.44 7.53
C SER A 135 -0.43 -12.98 7.51
N VAL A 136 -0.91 -12.43 8.64
CA VAL A 136 -1.43 -11.04 8.72
C VAL A 136 -0.39 -10.10 9.34
N LEU A 137 0.52 -10.61 10.14
CA LEU A 137 1.47 -9.83 10.92
C LEU A 137 2.27 -8.79 10.09
N PRO A 138 2.74 -9.08 8.85
CA PRO A 138 3.49 -8.12 8.06
C PRO A 138 2.73 -6.86 7.64
N ILE A 139 1.39 -6.86 7.65
CA ILE A 139 0.60 -5.66 7.29
C ILE A 139 0.75 -4.51 8.32
N ILE A 140 1.06 -4.87 9.57
CA ILE A 140 1.19 -3.90 10.67
C ILE A 140 2.59 -3.28 10.66
N THR A 141 3.55 -3.96 10.05
CA THR A 141 4.96 -3.57 10.08
C THR A 141 5.27 -2.60 8.94
N PRO A 142 5.90 -1.45 9.22
CA PRO A 142 6.37 -0.57 8.14
C PRO A 142 7.30 -1.32 7.18
N PRO A 143 7.14 -1.18 5.85
CA PRO A 143 7.96 -1.89 4.85
C PRO A 143 9.47 -1.70 5.07
N PHE A 144 9.88 -0.51 5.47
CA PHE A 144 11.26 -0.17 5.82
C PHE A 144 11.87 -1.10 6.88
N VAL A 145 11.11 -1.45 7.92
CA VAL A 145 11.57 -2.34 9.01
C VAL A 145 11.78 -3.76 8.50
N ILE A 146 10.90 -4.21 7.58
CA ILE A 146 11.05 -5.52 6.92
C ILE A 146 12.33 -5.53 6.09
N GLY A 147 12.59 -4.48 5.32
CA GLY A 147 13.82 -4.34 4.53
C GLY A 147 15.08 -4.42 5.39
N LEU A 148 15.11 -3.71 6.52
CA LEU A 148 16.24 -3.76 7.47
C LEU A 148 16.42 -5.16 8.07
N ALA A 149 15.36 -5.84 8.47
CA ALA A 149 15.46 -7.20 9.01
C ALA A 149 16.00 -8.19 7.96
N ILE A 150 15.63 -8.00 6.69
CA ILE A 150 16.18 -8.80 5.58
C ILE A 150 17.67 -8.54 5.40
N ILE A 151 18.14 -7.30 5.51
CA ILE A 151 19.58 -6.98 5.46
C ILE A 151 20.33 -7.64 6.62
N ILE A 152 19.78 -7.60 7.83
CA ILE A 152 20.39 -8.24 9.00
C ILE A 152 20.48 -9.75 8.82
N LEU A 153 19.51 -10.38 8.17
CA LEU A 153 19.51 -11.83 7.93
C LEU A 153 20.38 -12.24 6.74
N PHE A 154 20.23 -11.57 5.60
CA PHE A 154 20.76 -12.01 4.31
C PHE A 154 21.81 -11.06 3.72
N GLY A 155 22.10 -9.96 4.39
CA GLY A 155 23.16 -9.04 3.96
C GLY A 155 24.54 -9.70 4.03
N ARG A 156 25.57 -9.01 3.57
CA ARG A 156 26.93 -9.55 3.49
C ARG A 156 27.45 -10.09 4.84
N THR A 157 27.15 -9.40 5.94
CA THR A 157 27.48 -9.80 7.31
C THR A 157 26.29 -10.42 8.03
N GLY A 158 25.25 -10.81 7.30
CA GLY A 158 24.03 -11.35 7.86
C GLY A 158 24.17 -12.80 8.34
N VAL A 159 23.30 -13.18 9.27
CA VAL A 159 23.33 -14.52 9.92
C VAL A 159 23.32 -15.65 8.88
N VAL A 160 22.51 -15.54 7.84
CA VAL A 160 22.42 -16.56 6.78
C VAL A 160 23.70 -16.60 5.94
N SER A 161 24.25 -15.44 5.57
CA SER A 161 25.49 -15.37 4.78
C SER A 161 26.66 -15.97 5.56
N THR A 162 26.80 -15.64 6.84
CA THR A 162 27.83 -16.21 7.72
C THR A 162 27.65 -17.71 7.91
N PHE A 163 26.42 -18.20 8.03
CA PHE A 163 26.14 -19.63 8.10
C PHE A 163 26.50 -20.35 6.80
N LEU A 164 26.18 -19.78 5.64
CA LEU A 164 26.53 -20.36 4.33
C LEU A 164 28.03 -20.40 4.09
N GLU A 165 28.77 -19.38 4.53
CA GLU A 165 30.23 -19.38 4.51
C GLU A 165 30.79 -20.48 5.37
N TRP A 166 30.35 -20.62 6.63
CA TRP A 166 30.81 -21.64 7.55
C TRP A 166 30.44 -23.06 7.11
N ALA A 167 29.24 -23.30 6.60
CA ALA A 167 28.74 -24.63 6.30
C ALA A 167 29.13 -25.16 4.90
N PHE A 168 29.25 -24.24 3.92
CA PHE A 168 29.36 -24.56 2.50
C PHE A 168 30.52 -23.84 1.80
N ASP A 169 31.33 -23.06 2.52
CA ASP A 169 32.45 -22.27 1.98
C ASP A 169 31.99 -21.29 0.83
N ILE A 170 30.76 -20.75 0.98
CA ILE A 170 30.19 -19.79 0.03
C ILE A 170 30.57 -18.39 0.48
N GLU A 171 31.34 -17.67 -0.34
CA GLU A 171 31.75 -16.29 -0.04
C GLU A 171 30.55 -15.34 0.12
N PRO A 172 30.54 -14.50 1.19
CA PRO A 172 29.49 -13.52 1.41
C PRO A 172 29.40 -12.52 0.27
N SER A 173 28.23 -12.44 -0.38
CA SER A 173 27.97 -11.55 -1.50
C SER A 173 26.84 -10.56 -1.21
N ARG A 174 26.61 -9.63 -2.13
CA ARG A 174 25.51 -8.66 -2.04
C ARG A 174 24.24 -9.11 -2.79
N TRP A 175 24.03 -10.42 -2.94
CA TRP A 175 22.95 -11.00 -3.74
C TRP A 175 21.53 -10.55 -3.36
N ILE A 176 21.33 -10.19 -2.08
CA ILE A 176 20.03 -9.76 -1.58
C ILE A 176 19.69 -8.29 -1.97
N TYR A 177 20.66 -7.51 -2.40
CA TYR A 177 20.39 -6.15 -2.85
C TYR A 177 19.92 -6.13 -4.32
N GLY A 178 19.14 -5.12 -4.68
CA GLY A 178 18.49 -5.02 -5.98
C GLY A 178 17.17 -5.77 -6.03
N LEU A 179 16.79 -6.21 -7.24
CA LEU A 179 15.51 -6.88 -7.49
C LEU A 179 15.20 -8.05 -6.54
N PRO A 180 16.15 -8.98 -6.22
CA PRO A 180 15.84 -10.11 -5.34
C PRO A 180 15.38 -9.69 -3.94
N GLY A 181 16.06 -8.74 -3.33
CA GLY A 181 15.72 -8.28 -1.98
C GLY A 181 14.43 -7.48 -1.95
N ILE A 182 14.23 -6.57 -2.92
CA ILE A 182 12.98 -5.81 -3.04
C ILE A 182 11.81 -6.77 -3.22
N TRP A 183 11.92 -7.71 -4.17
CA TRP A 183 10.89 -8.70 -4.43
C TRP A 183 10.55 -9.56 -3.20
N PHE A 184 11.57 -10.02 -2.48
CA PHE A 184 11.38 -10.80 -1.26
C PHE A 184 10.68 -9.99 -0.16
N ALA A 185 11.15 -8.76 0.10
CA ALA A 185 10.57 -7.85 1.08
C ALA A 185 9.12 -7.48 0.76
N GLN A 186 8.85 -7.11 -0.48
CA GLN A 186 7.51 -6.78 -0.94
C GLN A 186 6.58 -8.00 -0.94
N THR A 187 7.07 -9.17 -1.32
CA THR A 187 6.28 -10.40 -1.23
C THR A 187 5.85 -10.67 0.22
N LEU A 188 6.76 -10.47 1.18
CA LEU A 188 6.43 -10.60 2.60
C LEU A 188 5.41 -9.53 3.04
N ALA A 189 5.61 -8.27 2.67
CA ALA A 189 4.77 -7.15 3.07
C ALA A 189 3.34 -7.21 2.48
N PHE A 190 3.18 -7.70 1.24
CA PHE A 190 1.90 -7.67 0.52
C PHE A 190 1.15 -9.00 0.48
N THR A 191 1.78 -10.11 0.88
CA THR A 191 1.08 -11.39 1.08
C THR A 191 -0.13 -11.29 2.01
N PRO A 192 -0.10 -10.53 3.13
CA PRO A 192 -1.29 -10.33 3.97
C PRO A 192 -2.49 -9.74 3.24
N ILE A 193 -2.28 -8.77 2.36
CA ILE A 193 -3.35 -8.13 1.58
C ILE A 193 -3.99 -9.15 0.65
N ALA A 194 -3.17 -9.90 -0.09
CA ALA A 194 -3.64 -10.98 -0.94
C ALA A 194 -4.38 -12.07 -0.14
N PHE A 195 -3.85 -12.45 1.03
CA PHE A 195 -4.48 -13.43 1.93
C PHE A 195 -5.87 -12.96 2.41
N LEU A 196 -6.00 -11.71 2.89
CA LEU A 196 -7.27 -11.18 3.39
C LEU A 196 -8.35 -11.11 2.31
N VAL A 197 -7.99 -10.79 1.08
CA VAL A 197 -8.90 -10.85 -0.06
C VAL A 197 -9.29 -12.29 -0.37
N LEU A 198 -8.30 -13.18 -0.45
CA LEU A 198 -8.50 -14.54 -0.92
C LEU A 198 -9.16 -15.46 0.11
N ILE A 199 -9.01 -15.22 1.41
CA ILE A 199 -9.68 -16.02 2.43
C ILE A 199 -11.20 -15.89 2.30
N GLY A 200 -11.72 -14.66 2.12
CA GLY A 200 -13.15 -14.43 1.88
C GLY A 200 -13.63 -15.08 0.57
N VAL A 201 -12.80 -15.05 -0.47
CA VAL A 201 -13.11 -15.70 -1.75
C VAL A 201 -13.16 -17.22 -1.63
N VAL A 202 -12.22 -17.83 -0.91
CA VAL A 202 -12.18 -19.29 -0.67
C VAL A 202 -13.36 -19.76 0.18
N GLU A 203 -13.74 -18.96 1.18
CA GLU A 203 -14.87 -19.24 2.06
C GLU A 203 -16.22 -19.00 1.37
N SER A 204 -16.30 -18.15 0.36
CA SER A 204 -17.54 -17.85 -0.37
C SER A 204 -17.93 -18.89 -1.43
N VAL A 205 -17.06 -19.82 -1.77
CA VAL A 205 -17.39 -20.92 -2.70
C VAL A 205 -18.40 -21.85 -2.02
N SER A 206 -19.60 -22.02 -2.62
CA SER A 206 -20.66 -22.83 -2.03
C SER A 206 -20.26 -24.30 -1.92
N PRO A 207 -20.31 -24.92 -0.71
CA PRO A 207 -20.09 -26.34 -0.51
C PRO A 207 -21.04 -27.21 -1.34
N SER A 208 -22.29 -26.80 -1.53
CA SER A 208 -23.30 -27.55 -2.30
C SER A 208 -22.92 -27.74 -3.77
N MET A 209 -22.23 -26.75 -4.38
CA MET A 209 -21.72 -26.89 -5.75
C MET A 209 -20.59 -27.94 -5.83
N GLU A 210 -19.75 -27.99 -4.82
CA GLU A 210 -18.67 -28.97 -4.73
C GLU A 210 -19.22 -30.37 -4.46
N GLU A 211 -20.21 -30.51 -3.58
CA GLU A 211 -20.91 -31.78 -3.29
C GLU A 211 -21.71 -32.29 -4.50
N ALA A 212 -22.41 -31.41 -5.22
CA ALA A 212 -23.10 -31.76 -6.44
C ALA A 212 -22.15 -32.34 -7.51
N SER A 213 -20.96 -31.79 -7.64
CA SER A 213 -19.95 -32.32 -8.56
C SER A 213 -19.43 -33.70 -8.11
N GLN A 214 -19.32 -33.95 -6.80
CA GLN A 214 -18.93 -35.27 -6.25
C GLN A 214 -20.02 -36.32 -6.47
N THR A 215 -21.31 -35.96 -6.38
CA THR A 215 -22.42 -36.88 -6.71
C THR A 215 -22.38 -37.32 -8.19
N LEU A 216 -21.83 -36.46 -9.06
CA LEU A 216 -21.54 -36.79 -10.46
C LEU A 216 -20.23 -37.60 -10.66
N ARG A 217 -19.69 -38.17 -9.56
CA ARG A 217 -18.46 -38.99 -9.53
C ARG A 217 -17.18 -38.19 -9.88
N ALA A 218 -17.16 -36.86 -9.75
CA ALA A 218 -15.94 -36.10 -9.93
C ALA A 218 -14.95 -36.38 -8.78
N SER A 219 -13.69 -36.63 -9.10
CA SER A 219 -12.62 -36.74 -8.10
C SER A 219 -12.36 -35.39 -7.42
N LYS A 220 -11.77 -35.38 -6.20
CA LYS A 220 -11.41 -34.15 -5.47
C LYS A 220 -10.59 -33.17 -6.32
N TRP A 221 -9.70 -33.66 -7.19
CA TRP A 221 -8.93 -32.84 -8.11
C TRP A 221 -9.78 -32.23 -9.23
N GLN A 222 -10.71 -33.02 -9.78
CA GLN A 222 -11.65 -32.50 -10.78
C GLN A 222 -12.54 -31.42 -10.18
N VAL A 223 -13.11 -31.62 -8.99
CA VAL A 223 -13.89 -30.60 -8.27
C VAL A 223 -13.06 -29.32 -8.09
N PHE A 224 -11.85 -29.44 -7.58
CA PHE A 224 -10.99 -28.28 -7.36
C PHE A 224 -10.69 -27.52 -8.67
N LYS A 225 -10.35 -28.24 -9.74
CA LYS A 225 -9.97 -27.63 -11.04
C LYS A 225 -11.16 -27.04 -11.80
N THR A 226 -12.33 -27.70 -11.76
CA THR A 226 -13.49 -27.36 -12.62
C THR A 226 -14.56 -26.54 -11.91
N VAL A 227 -14.62 -26.57 -10.58
CA VAL A 227 -15.61 -25.84 -9.78
C VAL A 227 -14.92 -24.78 -8.91
N THR A 228 -14.10 -25.21 -7.96
CA THR A 228 -13.52 -24.32 -6.94
C THR A 228 -12.64 -23.23 -7.54
N LEU A 229 -11.64 -23.61 -8.33
CA LEU A 229 -10.68 -22.66 -8.92
C LEU A 229 -11.32 -21.67 -9.91
N PRO A 230 -12.21 -22.07 -10.82
CA PRO A 230 -12.92 -21.14 -11.70
C PRO A 230 -13.77 -20.10 -10.96
N LEU A 231 -14.45 -20.50 -9.88
CA LEU A 231 -15.23 -19.58 -9.05
C LEU A 231 -14.35 -18.59 -8.29
N MET A 232 -13.13 -18.96 -7.93
CA MET A 232 -12.17 -18.07 -7.27
C MET A 232 -11.43 -17.12 -8.23
N ARG A 233 -11.46 -17.36 -9.57
CA ARG A 233 -10.69 -16.55 -10.54
C ARG A 233 -10.84 -15.03 -10.40
N PRO A 234 -12.06 -14.47 -10.24
CA PRO A 234 -12.20 -13.03 -10.07
C PRO A 234 -11.50 -12.51 -8.81
N GLY A 235 -11.58 -13.25 -7.72
CA GLY A 235 -10.91 -12.91 -6.47
C GLY A 235 -9.38 -13.01 -6.58
N ILE A 236 -8.87 -14.04 -7.27
CA ILE A 236 -7.43 -14.20 -7.55
C ILE A 236 -6.92 -13.02 -8.40
N ALA A 237 -7.66 -12.65 -9.46
CA ALA A 237 -7.31 -11.50 -10.27
C ALA A 237 -7.32 -10.18 -9.47
N ASN A 238 -8.30 -10.02 -8.57
CA ASN A 238 -8.37 -8.85 -7.68
C ASN A 238 -7.17 -8.80 -6.72
N ALA A 239 -6.79 -9.91 -6.11
CA ALA A 239 -5.62 -9.99 -5.25
C ALA A 239 -4.33 -9.65 -5.99
N PHE A 240 -4.17 -10.17 -7.21
CA PHE A 240 -3.04 -9.85 -8.08
C PHE A 240 -2.95 -8.36 -8.40
N LEU A 241 -4.04 -7.74 -8.81
CA LEU A 241 -4.07 -6.33 -9.17
C LEU A 241 -3.81 -5.41 -7.97
N LEU A 242 -4.33 -5.77 -6.79
CA LEU A 242 -4.02 -5.06 -5.55
C LEU A 242 -2.53 -5.19 -5.20
N GLY A 243 -1.97 -6.40 -5.25
CA GLY A 243 -0.54 -6.62 -5.01
C GLY A 243 0.34 -5.88 -6.00
N PHE A 244 -0.08 -5.78 -7.26
CA PHE A 244 0.62 -5.00 -8.28
C PHE A 244 0.61 -3.50 -7.96
N ILE A 245 -0.55 -2.93 -7.64
CA ILE A 245 -0.70 -1.50 -7.29
C ILE A 245 0.12 -1.16 -6.05
N GLU A 246 0.05 -1.98 -5.01
CA GLU A 246 0.81 -1.78 -3.77
C GLU A 246 2.32 -1.87 -4.00
N SER A 247 2.77 -2.78 -4.85
CA SER A 247 4.19 -2.89 -5.22
C SER A 247 4.69 -1.65 -5.97
N LEU A 248 3.91 -1.12 -6.92
CA LEU A 248 4.25 0.12 -7.63
C LEU A 248 4.27 1.34 -6.70
N ALA A 249 3.42 1.34 -5.69
CA ALA A 249 3.30 2.42 -4.71
C ALA A 249 4.38 2.36 -3.62
N ASP A 250 5.03 1.22 -3.45
CA ASP A 250 6.04 1.02 -2.41
C ASP A 250 7.32 1.80 -2.73
N PHE A 251 7.69 2.60 -1.77
CA PHE A 251 8.93 3.38 -1.79
C PHE A 251 9.95 2.81 -0.79
N GLY A 252 9.46 2.27 0.34
CA GLY A 252 10.29 1.93 1.49
C GLY A 252 11.26 0.77 1.22
N ASN A 253 10.77 -0.34 0.66
CA ASN A 253 11.63 -1.48 0.35
C ASN A 253 12.64 -1.17 -0.77
N PRO A 254 12.26 -0.55 -1.90
CA PRO A 254 13.22 -0.14 -2.91
C PRO A 254 14.27 0.85 -2.40
N LEU A 255 13.92 1.78 -1.51
CA LEU A 255 14.87 2.71 -0.92
C LEU A 255 15.99 2.01 -0.13
N VAL A 256 15.63 0.97 0.62
CA VAL A 256 16.54 0.28 1.54
C VAL A 256 17.34 -0.83 0.84
N LEU A 257 16.69 -1.57 -0.04
CA LEU A 257 17.22 -2.77 -0.69
C LEU A 257 17.63 -2.57 -2.15
N GLY A 258 17.25 -1.45 -2.77
CA GLY A 258 17.37 -1.23 -4.21
C GLY A 258 18.80 -1.27 -4.73
N ALA A 259 19.75 -0.72 -3.98
CA ALA A 259 21.12 -0.51 -4.47
C ALA A 259 21.12 0.20 -5.83
N GLU A 260 21.51 -0.48 -6.91
CA GLU A 260 21.53 0.06 -8.29
C GLU A 260 20.24 -0.30 -9.08
N TYR A 261 19.23 -0.92 -8.42
CA TYR A 261 17.96 -1.25 -9.06
C TYR A 261 16.94 -0.15 -8.80
N ASP A 262 16.99 0.89 -9.62
CA ASP A 262 16.09 2.03 -9.49
C ASP A 262 14.69 1.74 -10.03
N VAL A 263 13.69 2.26 -9.33
CA VAL A 263 12.27 2.18 -9.70
C VAL A 263 11.64 3.57 -9.72
N LEU A 264 10.47 3.71 -10.34
CA LEU A 264 9.79 5.02 -10.45
C LEU A 264 9.60 5.72 -9.10
N SER A 265 9.23 4.97 -8.06
CA SER A 265 8.96 5.55 -6.73
C SER A 265 10.22 6.13 -6.07
N THR A 266 11.38 5.48 -6.19
CA THR A 266 12.67 5.97 -5.67
C THR A 266 13.21 7.12 -6.51
N GLU A 267 13.13 7.05 -7.84
CA GLU A 267 13.55 8.13 -8.73
C GLU A 267 12.73 9.41 -8.51
N ILE A 268 11.43 9.31 -8.29
CA ILE A 268 10.57 10.45 -7.92
C ILE A 268 11.09 11.11 -6.65
N PHE A 269 11.42 10.31 -5.64
CA PHE A 269 11.93 10.82 -4.37
C PHE A 269 13.29 11.52 -4.55
N PHE A 270 14.25 10.86 -5.20
CA PHE A 270 15.58 11.43 -5.41
C PHE A 270 15.57 12.68 -6.30
N ALA A 271 14.61 12.80 -7.22
CA ALA A 271 14.46 14.02 -8.01
C ALA A 271 14.03 15.24 -7.18
N ILE A 272 13.35 15.02 -6.03
CA ILE A 272 12.93 16.12 -5.11
C ILE A 272 13.92 16.33 -3.97
N VAL A 273 14.48 15.26 -3.40
CA VAL A 273 15.30 15.32 -2.17
C VAL A 273 16.80 15.20 -2.48
N GLY A 274 17.16 14.70 -3.64
CA GLY A 274 18.54 14.52 -4.07
C GLY A 274 19.27 15.83 -4.37
N ALA A 275 20.59 15.75 -4.48
CA ALA A 275 21.46 16.91 -4.77
C ALA A 275 21.15 17.60 -6.12
N GLN A 276 20.61 16.85 -7.07
CA GLN A 276 20.13 17.37 -8.36
C GLN A 276 18.61 17.57 -8.31
N TYR A 277 18.19 18.60 -7.59
CA TYR A 277 16.79 18.96 -7.50
C TYR A 277 16.17 19.25 -8.86
N ASP A 278 15.23 18.41 -9.32
CA ASP A 278 14.56 18.55 -10.62
C ASP A 278 13.04 18.28 -10.48
N GLU A 279 12.30 19.38 -10.25
CA GLU A 279 10.82 19.33 -10.11
C GLU A 279 10.14 18.73 -11.35
N THR A 280 10.61 19.08 -12.53
CA THR A 280 10.02 18.64 -13.80
C THR A 280 10.21 17.14 -14.01
N LYS A 281 11.44 16.62 -13.73
CA LYS A 281 11.70 15.18 -13.77
C LYS A 281 10.79 14.43 -12.77
N ALA A 282 10.70 14.90 -11.53
CA ALA A 282 9.85 14.30 -10.51
C ALA A 282 8.37 14.28 -10.93
N ALA A 283 7.87 15.38 -11.49
CA ALA A 283 6.49 15.49 -11.98
C ALA A 283 6.20 14.53 -13.14
N ILE A 284 7.11 14.41 -14.10
CA ILE A 284 6.98 13.50 -15.25
C ILE A 284 6.95 12.02 -14.77
N LEU A 285 7.89 11.64 -13.91
CA LEU A 285 7.94 10.28 -13.37
C LEU A 285 6.68 9.95 -12.56
N ALA A 286 6.18 10.91 -11.76
CA ALA A 286 4.94 10.78 -11.00
C ALA A 286 3.71 10.66 -11.93
N MET A 287 3.67 11.40 -13.05
CA MET A 287 2.63 11.25 -14.09
C MET A 287 2.65 9.86 -14.72
N ILE A 288 3.83 9.33 -15.05
CA ILE A 288 3.97 7.97 -15.61
C ILE A 288 3.46 6.95 -14.60
N LEU A 289 3.92 7.00 -13.36
CA LEU A 289 3.51 6.08 -12.30
C LEU A 289 1.99 6.16 -12.05
N LEU A 290 1.43 7.36 -11.95
CA LEU A 290 -0.01 7.58 -11.81
C LEU A 290 -0.79 6.98 -12.98
N SER A 291 -0.33 7.23 -14.21
CA SER A 291 -0.99 6.72 -15.42
C SER A 291 -1.06 5.20 -15.45
N VAL A 292 0.05 4.52 -15.10
CA VAL A 292 0.08 3.04 -15.01
C VAL A 292 -0.92 2.54 -13.99
N VAL A 293 -0.91 3.11 -12.78
CA VAL A 293 -1.82 2.69 -11.70
C VAL A 293 -3.28 2.95 -12.06
N LEU A 294 -3.60 4.11 -12.67
CA LEU A 294 -4.97 4.41 -13.11
C LEU A 294 -5.44 3.48 -14.23
N VAL A 295 -4.58 3.14 -15.18
CA VAL A 295 -4.91 2.16 -16.24
C VAL A 295 -5.19 0.79 -15.62
N VAL A 296 -4.36 0.32 -14.71
CA VAL A 296 -4.56 -0.96 -14.01
C VAL A 296 -5.85 -0.93 -13.19
N PHE A 297 -6.09 0.14 -12.44
CA PHE A 297 -7.33 0.32 -11.66
C PHE A 297 -8.58 0.36 -12.55
N TYR A 298 -8.53 1.05 -13.69
CA TYR A 298 -9.61 1.08 -14.67
C TYR A 298 -9.88 -0.30 -15.27
N LEU A 299 -8.84 -1.02 -15.67
CA LEU A 299 -8.96 -2.38 -16.18
C LEU A 299 -9.55 -3.33 -15.12
N GLN A 300 -9.12 -3.20 -13.87
CA GLN A 300 -9.69 -3.94 -12.74
C GLN A 300 -11.18 -3.70 -12.62
N ASN A 301 -11.61 -2.44 -12.61
CA ASN A 301 -13.02 -2.07 -12.45
C ASN A 301 -13.89 -2.56 -13.62
N GLN A 302 -13.39 -2.46 -14.85
CA GLN A 302 -14.10 -2.94 -16.05
C GLN A 302 -14.21 -4.47 -16.09
N TRP A 303 -13.17 -5.17 -15.66
CA TRP A 303 -13.10 -6.63 -15.80
C TRP A 303 -13.79 -7.35 -14.64
N LEU A 304 -13.62 -6.86 -13.42
CA LEU A 304 -14.19 -7.46 -12.21
C LEU A 304 -15.59 -6.92 -11.89
N GLY A 305 -15.88 -5.67 -12.18
CA GLY A 305 -17.19 -5.04 -11.90
C GLY A 305 -18.37 -5.67 -12.67
N LYS A 306 -18.10 -6.42 -13.74
CA LYS A 306 -19.14 -7.08 -14.57
C LYS A 306 -19.41 -8.53 -14.20
N LYS A 307 -18.64 -9.13 -13.29
CA LYS A 307 -18.72 -10.55 -12.93
C LYS A 307 -18.90 -10.74 -11.42
N SER A 308 -20.04 -10.29 -10.87
CA SER A 308 -20.42 -10.73 -9.54
C SER A 308 -21.06 -12.12 -9.63
N TYR A 309 -20.38 -13.13 -9.15
CA TYR A 309 -20.99 -14.44 -8.91
C TYR A 309 -21.80 -14.36 -7.61
N ILE A 310 -23.00 -13.79 -7.70
CA ILE A 310 -23.94 -13.85 -6.59
C ILE A 310 -24.52 -15.26 -6.59
N SER A 311 -24.35 -16.02 -5.51
CA SER A 311 -25.11 -17.26 -5.33
C SER A 311 -26.60 -16.90 -5.29
N ILE A 312 -27.38 -17.47 -6.17
CA ILE A 312 -28.83 -17.20 -6.37
C ILE A 312 -29.64 -17.54 -5.09
N SER A 313 -29.05 -18.28 -4.16
CA SER A 313 -29.77 -18.78 -2.96
C SER A 313 -29.89 -17.77 -1.81
N GLY A 314 -29.14 -16.70 -1.73
CA GLY A 314 -29.23 -15.66 -0.69
C GLY A 314 -29.09 -16.16 0.76
N LYS A 315 -29.00 -17.46 1.00
CA LYS A 315 -28.73 -18.11 2.28
C LYS A 315 -27.29 -18.60 2.29
N GLY A 316 -26.55 -18.22 3.31
CA GLY A 316 -25.24 -18.81 3.59
C GLY A 316 -25.39 -20.33 3.64
N ASP A 317 -24.69 -21.00 2.73
CA ASP A 317 -24.73 -22.47 2.65
C ASP A 317 -23.97 -23.00 3.87
N SER A 318 -24.68 -23.68 4.77
CA SER A 318 -24.13 -24.20 6.03
C SER A 318 -23.34 -25.51 5.87
N GLY A 319 -22.95 -25.85 4.63
CA GLY A 319 -22.20 -27.04 4.32
C GLY A 319 -20.73 -26.98 4.78
N VAL A 320 -20.15 -28.17 4.97
CA VAL A 320 -18.71 -28.30 5.26
C VAL A 320 -17.95 -28.42 3.94
N HIS A 321 -17.01 -27.52 3.74
CA HIS A 321 -16.18 -27.58 2.54
C HIS A 321 -15.37 -28.88 2.45
N PRO A 322 -15.36 -29.57 1.31
CA PRO A 322 -14.58 -30.78 1.14
C PRO A 322 -13.08 -30.47 1.24
N GLU A 323 -12.37 -31.41 1.84
CA GLU A 323 -10.92 -31.29 1.93
C GLU A 323 -10.22 -31.36 0.58
N LEU A 324 -9.14 -30.62 0.45
CA LEU A 324 -8.31 -30.62 -0.74
C LEU A 324 -7.71 -32.00 -1.06
N PRO A 325 -7.38 -32.26 -2.33
CA PRO A 325 -6.63 -33.45 -2.73
C PRO A 325 -5.27 -33.55 -1.99
N ASN A 326 -4.84 -34.74 -1.63
CA ASN A 326 -3.61 -34.94 -0.84
C ASN A 326 -2.37 -34.31 -1.51
N LYS A 327 -2.23 -34.43 -2.83
CA LYS A 327 -1.11 -33.78 -3.58
C LYS A 327 -1.13 -32.26 -3.41
N THR A 328 -2.32 -31.65 -3.53
CA THR A 328 -2.49 -30.19 -3.34
C THR A 328 -2.20 -29.76 -1.92
N LYS A 329 -2.61 -30.55 -0.89
CA LYS A 329 -2.28 -30.28 0.51
C LYS A 329 -0.77 -30.24 0.73
N TRP A 330 -0.03 -31.22 0.19
CA TRP A 330 1.42 -31.26 0.35
C TRP A 330 2.12 -30.08 -0.32
N VAL A 331 1.69 -29.67 -1.51
CA VAL A 331 2.20 -28.46 -2.18
C VAL A 331 1.93 -27.22 -1.33
N ILE A 332 0.73 -27.09 -0.77
CA ILE A 332 0.38 -25.96 0.10
C ILE A 332 1.24 -25.97 1.37
N TYR A 333 1.40 -27.12 2.02
CA TYR A 333 2.22 -27.21 3.23
C TYR A 333 3.70 -26.88 2.94
N SER A 334 4.27 -27.41 1.87
CA SER A 334 5.67 -27.13 1.48
C SER A 334 5.90 -25.66 1.08
N THR A 335 4.86 -24.93 0.70
CA THR A 335 4.95 -23.50 0.39
C THR A 335 4.72 -22.64 1.64
N VAL A 336 3.64 -22.92 2.37
CA VAL A 336 3.21 -22.06 3.48
C VAL A 336 4.08 -22.21 4.72
N LEU A 337 4.47 -23.44 5.09
CA LEU A 337 5.19 -23.64 6.34
C LEU A 337 6.60 -23.04 6.34
N PRO A 338 7.43 -23.18 5.28
CA PRO A 338 8.72 -22.50 5.24
C PRO A 338 8.57 -20.97 5.22
N TRP A 339 7.56 -20.45 4.50
CA TRP A 339 7.29 -19.02 4.47
C TRP A 339 6.84 -18.47 5.83
N ALA A 340 5.93 -19.15 6.51
CA ALA A 340 5.50 -18.81 7.86
C ALA A 340 6.65 -18.89 8.88
N PHE A 341 7.53 -19.89 8.73
CA PHE A 341 8.72 -20.02 9.57
C PHE A 341 9.72 -18.87 9.32
N MET A 342 9.94 -18.50 8.05
CA MET A 342 10.75 -17.34 7.71
C MET A 342 10.15 -16.04 8.27
N THR A 343 8.85 -15.85 8.14
CA THR A 343 8.13 -14.72 8.75
C THR A 343 8.37 -14.71 10.27
N PHE A 344 8.24 -15.85 10.93
CA PHE A 344 8.49 -15.96 12.37
C PHE A 344 9.93 -15.55 12.74
N ILE A 345 10.94 -16.02 12.00
CA ILE A 345 12.34 -15.64 12.22
C ILE A 345 12.52 -14.12 12.08
N ILE A 346 11.98 -13.51 11.01
CA ILE A 346 12.08 -12.07 10.78
C ILE A 346 11.49 -11.29 11.96
N TYR A 347 10.35 -11.71 12.49
CA TYR A 347 9.73 -11.05 13.63
C TYR A 347 10.47 -11.28 14.94
N VAL A 348 11.05 -12.44 15.15
CA VAL A 348 11.96 -12.68 16.27
C VAL A 348 13.18 -11.73 16.17
N MET A 349 13.73 -11.56 14.98
CA MET A 349 14.84 -10.62 14.75
C MET A 349 14.42 -9.16 15.01
N ILE A 350 13.26 -8.76 14.54
CA ILE A 350 12.74 -7.38 14.78
C ILE A 350 12.56 -7.14 16.30
N MET A 351 12.00 -8.11 17.03
CA MET A 351 11.74 -7.99 18.47
C MET A 351 13.02 -7.99 19.31
N PHE A 352 13.99 -8.83 18.95
CA PHE A 352 15.19 -9.02 19.74
C PHE A 352 16.42 -8.34 19.17
N GLY A 353 16.33 -7.76 17.98
CA GLY A 353 17.44 -7.11 17.29
C GLY A 353 18.10 -5.98 18.07
N GLY A 354 17.32 -5.23 18.84
CA GLY A 354 17.82 -4.15 19.69
C GLY A 354 18.58 -4.60 20.95
N PHE A 355 18.61 -5.90 21.25
CA PHE A 355 19.37 -6.45 22.39
C PHE A 355 20.77 -6.94 22.02
N VAL A 356 21.18 -6.79 20.76
CA VAL A 356 22.50 -7.18 20.28
C VAL A 356 23.33 -5.93 20.05
N GLU A 357 24.59 -5.91 20.55
CA GLU A 357 25.45 -4.72 20.48
C GLU A 357 25.73 -4.32 19.01
N MET A 358 26.11 -5.25 18.16
CA MET A 358 26.31 -4.99 16.73
C MET A 358 26.12 -6.25 15.89
N TRP A 359 25.04 -6.34 15.14
CA TRP A 359 24.77 -7.48 14.26
C TRP A 359 25.91 -7.74 13.27
N GLY A 360 26.32 -9.02 13.20
CA GLY A 360 27.40 -9.48 12.31
C GLY A 360 28.82 -9.23 12.82
N VAL A 361 29.01 -8.56 13.97
CA VAL A 361 30.33 -8.26 14.55
C VAL A 361 30.40 -8.65 16.02
N ASP A 362 29.50 -8.13 16.84
CA ASP A 362 29.44 -8.39 18.28
C ASP A 362 28.01 -8.72 18.69
N HIS A 363 27.79 -9.97 19.04
CA HIS A 363 26.48 -10.51 19.41
C HIS A 363 26.25 -10.51 20.94
N SER A 364 27.06 -9.76 21.70
CA SER A 364 26.85 -9.60 23.15
C SER A 364 25.50 -8.93 23.43
N PHE A 365 24.88 -9.33 24.56
CA PHE A 365 23.63 -8.75 25.00
C PHE A 365 23.83 -7.33 25.51
N THR A 366 23.02 -6.38 25.04
CA THR A 366 23.05 -5.00 25.47
C THR A 366 21.65 -4.40 25.60
N LEU A 367 21.50 -3.39 26.46
CA LEU A 367 20.33 -2.52 26.55
C LEU A 367 20.62 -1.11 26.03
N LYS A 368 21.84 -0.86 25.56
CA LYS A 368 22.35 0.44 25.16
C LYS A 368 21.42 1.12 24.15
N HIS A 369 21.00 0.41 23.11
CA HIS A 369 20.13 0.97 22.07
C HIS A 369 18.79 1.45 22.63
N TYR A 370 18.19 0.73 23.57
CA TYR A 370 16.94 1.16 24.22
C TYR A 370 17.15 2.32 25.15
N ILE A 371 18.26 2.34 25.90
CA ILE A 371 18.60 3.44 26.81
C ILE A 371 18.85 4.71 25.99
N GLU A 372 19.65 4.66 24.93
CA GLU A 372 19.93 5.80 24.07
C GLU A 372 18.67 6.29 23.32
N ALA A 373 17.79 5.38 22.90
CA ALA A 373 16.56 5.73 22.22
C ALA A 373 15.51 6.37 23.14
N PHE A 374 15.39 5.89 24.39
CA PHE A 374 14.31 6.24 25.32
C PHE A 374 14.80 6.74 26.67
N SER A 375 16.01 7.32 26.75
CA SER A 375 16.51 7.92 28.00
C SER A 375 15.62 9.07 28.46
N ILE A 376 15.50 9.17 29.81
CA ILE A 376 14.82 10.25 30.51
C ILE A 376 15.77 10.71 31.60
N ASP A 377 16.24 11.94 31.51
CA ASP A 377 17.21 12.49 32.43
C ASP A 377 16.59 13.56 33.33
N TRP A 378 17.00 13.56 34.60
CA TRP A 378 16.64 14.61 35.54
C TRP A 378 17.69 15.72 35.55
N VAL A 379 17.33 16.89 35.00
CA VAL A 379 18.19 18.07 35.02
C VAL A 379 17.73 19.01 36.14
N LYS A 380 18.64 19.37 37.04
CA LYS A 380 18.35 20.10 38.32
C LYS A 380 17.59 21.42 38.11
N GLU A 381 17.77 22.06 36.96
CA GLU A 381 17.13 23.36 36.64
C GLU A 381 15.88 23.24 35.74
N ARG A 382 15.71 22.12 35.05
CA ARG A 382 14.63 21.92 34.03
C ARG A 382 13.70 20.77 34.37
N GLY A 383 13.97 20.01 35.44
CA GLY A 383 13.19 18.84 35.81
C GLY A 383 13.44 17.63 34.87
N LEU A 384 12.42 16.85 34.62
CA LEU A 384 12.44 15.65 33.81
C LEU A 384 12.52 16.00 32.32
N LEU A 385 13.60 15.61 31.67
CA LEU A 385 13.82 15.79 30.24
C LEU A 385 13.83 14.46 29.52
N TRP A 386 13.12 14.40 28.41
CA TRP A 386 13.05 13.25 27.49
C TRP A 386 14.19 13.38 26.48
N THR A 387 15.38 12.87 26.85
CA THR A 387 16.63 13.07 26.11
C THR A 387 16.86 12.02 25.03
N GLY A 388 16.15 10.90 25.08
CA GLY A 388 16.26 9.81 24.11
C GLY A 388 15.90 10.24 22.68
N THR A 389 16.65 9.75 21.70
CA THR A 389 16.52 10.13 20.29
C THR A 389 15.19 9.74 19.65
N ALA A 390 14.54 8.67 20.16
CA ALA A 390 13.28 8.16 19.64
C ALA A 390 12.03 8.90 20.14
N TRP A 391 12.12 9.63 21.27
CA TRP A 391 10.95 10.27 21.86
C TRP A 391 10.27 11.28 20.96
N ASN A 392 11.04 12.11 20.26
CA ASN A 392 10.49 13.10 19.35
C ASN A 392 9.74 12.44 18.18
N SER A 393 10.34 11.43 17.57
CA SER A 393 9.72 10.66 16.48
C SER A 393 8.46 9.92 16.96
N PHE A 394 8.50 9.31 18.15
CA PHE A 394 7.35 8.62 18.74
C PHE A 394 6.19 9.59 18.98
N ASN A 395 6.44 10.72 19.67
CA ASN A 395 5.42 11.71 19.96
C ASN A 395 4.82 12.32 18.70
N THR A 396 5.65 12.63 17.70
CA THR A 396 5.20 13.17 16.43
C THR A 396 4.29 12.15 15.69
N THR A 397 4.74 10.91 15.57
CA THR A 397 3.97 9.83 14.91
C THR A 397 2.65 9.58 15.63
N PHE A 398 2.68 9.47 16.95
CA PHE A 398 1.50 9.21 17.77
C PHE A 398 0.48 10.37 17.68
N THR A 399 0.95 11.60 17.74
CA THR A 399 0.11 12.80 17.62
C THR A 399 -0.54 12.89 16.25
N ILE A 400 0.22 12.70 15.18
CA ILE A 400 -0.32 12.71 13.80
C ILE A 400 -1.33 11.58 13.60
N ALA A 401 -1.03 10.38 14.11
CA ALA A 401 -1.94 9.24 14.00
C ALA A 401 -3.29 9.48 14.68
N ILE A 402 -3.28 9.99 15.93
CA ILE A 402 -4.51 10.30 16.67
C ILE A 402 -5.31 11.42 16.00
N ILE A 403 -4.63 12.53 15.65
CA ILE A 403 -5.30 13.68 15.04
C ILE A 403 -5.90 13.32 13.67
N SER A 404 -5.24 12.46 12.89
CA SER A 404 -5.76 12.04 11.57
C SER A 404 -6.84 10.97 11.64
N ALA A 405 -6.84 10.10 12.66
CA ALA A 405 -7.79 8.98 12.76
C ALA A 405 -9.24 9.46 12.89
N LEU A 406 -9.50 10.46 13.73
CA LEU A 406 -10.84 10.99 13.96
C LEU A 406 -11.48 11.60 12.71
N PRO A 407 -10.83 12.55 11.99
CA PRO A 407 -11.37 13.08 10.74
C PRO A 407 -11.52 12.01 9.66
N THR A 408 -10.58 11.08 9.56
CA THR A 408 -10.65 9.98 8.59
C THR A 408 -11.91 9.13 8.80
N ALA A 409 -12.17 8.73 10.05
CA ALA A 409 -13.36 7.97 10.40
C ALA A 409 -14.65 8.78 10.15
N ALA A 410 -14.67 10.04 10.60
CA ALA A 410 -15.85 10.90 10.44
C ALA A 410 -16.20 11.13 8.96
N ILE A 411 -15.23 11.52 8.13
CA ILE A 411 -15.43 11.74 6.70
C ILE A 411 -15.80 10.42 5.99
N GLY A 412 -15.15 9.32 6.36
CA GLY A 412 -15.42 8.00 5.80
C GLY A 412 -16.85 7.54 6.06
N ILE A 413 -17.31 7.60 7.32
CA ILE A 413 -18.68 7.22 7.71
C ILE A 413 -19.72 8.17 7.09
N LEU A 414 -19.46 9.48 7.10
CA LEU A 414 -20.36 10.45 6.49
C LEU A 414 -20.49 10.20 4.99
N THR A 415 -19.40 9.97 4.29
CA THR A 415 -19.42 9.63 2.85
C THR A 415 -20.18 8.33 2.59
N ALA A 416 -19.96 7.29 3.38
CA ALA A 416 -20.68 6.03 3.28
C ALA A 416 -22.19 6.20 3.50
N TYR A 417 -22.58 6.98 4.52
CA TYR A 417 -23.98 7.32 4.79
C TYR A 417 -24.63 8.02 3.59
N LEU A 418 -23.98 9.04 3.02
CA LEU A 418 -24.50 9.74 1.84
C LEU A 418 -24.65 8.81 0.63
N LEU A 419 -23.67 7.92 0.41
CA LEU A 419 -23.68 6.98 -0.70
C LEU A 419 -24.74 5.87 -0.53
N THR A 420 -25.01 5.42 0.68
CA THR A 420 -25.96 4.31 0.91
C THR A 420 -27.41 4.79 1.03
N ARG A 421 -27.63 5.93 1.70
CA ARG A 421 -28.98 6.40 2.05
C ARG A 421 -29.59 7.38 1.08
N HIS A 422 -28.78 8.06 0.25
CA HIS A 422 -29.26 9.12 -0.62
C HIS A 422 -29.03 8.83 -2.10
N LYS A 423 -30.02 9.24 -2.93
CA LYS A 423 -29.93 9.20 -4.39
C LYS A 423 -29.78 10.64 -4.88
N PHE A 424 -28.68 10.96 -5.54
CA PHE A 424 -28.42 12.29 -6.09
C PHE A 424 -27.74 12.22 -7.45
N ARG A 425 -27.91 13.27 -8.24
CA ARG A 425 -27.27 13.38 -9.54
C ARG A 425 -25.76 13.55 -9.35
N GLY A 426 -24.96 12.70 -10.00
CA GLY A 426 -23.49 12.69 -9.82
C GLY A 426 -22.99 11.76 -8.73
N LYS A 427 -23.83 10.91 -8.12
CA LYS A 427 -23.43 9.93 -7.08
C LYS A 427 -22.25 9.08 -7.51
N ASN A 428 -22.24 8.55 -8.73
CA ASN A 428 -21.14 7.71 -9.23
C ASN A 428 -19.82 8.49 -9.36
N ALA A 429 -19.88 9.77 -9.77
CA ALA A 429 -18.70 10.63 -9.83
C ALA A 429 -18.18 10.98 -8.43
N PHE A 430 -19.09 11.20 -7.47
CA PHE A 430 -18.76 11.45 -6.07
C PHE A 430 -18.10 10.21 -5.44
N GLU A 431 -18.66 9.01 -5.66
CA GLU A 431 -18.07 7.74 -5.21
C GLU A 431 -16.69 7.54 -5.83
N PHE A 432 -16.57 7.68 -7.14
CA PHE A 432 -15.28 7.55 -7.83
C PHE A 432 -14.25 8.54 -7.30
N GLY A 433 -14.62 9.83 -7.16
CA GLY A 433 -13.70 10.87 -6.68
C GLY A 433 -13.21 10.61 -5.25
N THR A 434 -14.09 10.13 -4.36
CA THR A 434 -13.74 9.79 -2.98
C THR A 434 -12.88 8.52 -2.89
N MET A 435 -13.05 7.58 -3.83
CA MET A 435 -12.25 6.34 -3.86
C MET A 435 -10.91 6.50 -4.59
N LEU A 436 -10.78 7.51 -5.45
CA LEU A 436 -9.58 7.69 -6.28
C LEU A 436 -8.31 7.88 -5.45
N SER A 437 -8.40 8.53 -4.30
CA SER A 437 -7.25 8.79 -3.42
C SER A 437 -6.55 7.51 -2.93
N PHE A 438 -7.27 6.39 -2.88
CA PHE A 438 -6.68 5.09 -2.54
C PHE A 438 -5.82 4.52 -3.68
N ALA A 439 -6.22 4.78 -4.92
CA ALA A 439 -5.50 4.28 -6.10
C ALA A 439 -4.22 5.08 -6.40
N ILE A 440 -4.07 6.29 -5.83
CA ILE A 440 -2.90 7.13 -6.09
C ILE A 440 -1.73 6.68 -5.21
N PRO A 441 -0.55 6.37 -5.79
CA PRO A 441 0.64 6.01 -5.03
C PRO A 441 1.05 7.09 -4.02
N GLY A 442 1.55 6.66 -2.84
CA GLY A 442 1.96 7.58 -1.78
C GLY A 442 3.05 8.56 -2.20
N SER A 443 4.02 8.12 -2.99
CA SER A 443 5.08 8.97 -3.57
C SER A 443 4.50 10.05 -4.49
N VAL A 444 3.50 9.72 -5.32
CA VAL A 444 2.81 10.67 -6.21
C VAL A 444 2.05 11.72 -5.40
N ILE A 445 1.28 11.31 -4.38
CA ILE A 445 0.58 12.25 -3.50
C ILE A 445 1.58 13.17 -2.80
N GLY A 446 2.66 12.63 -2.24
CA GLY A 446 3.69 13.39 -1.52
C GLY A 446 4.29 14.49 -2.39
N VAL A 447 4.76 14.14 -3.58
CA VAL A 447 5.34 15.10 -4.53
C VAL A 447 4.30 16.11 -5.01
N SER A 448 3.08 15.67 -5.29
CA SER A 448 1.98 16.56 -5.68
C SER A 448 1.67 17.58 -4.58
N TYR A 449 1.75 17.19 -3.31
CA TYR A 449 1.55 18.09 -2.17
C TYR A 449 2.68 19.11 -2.05
N VAL A 450 3.93 18.72 -2.29
CA VAL A 450 5.05 19.67 -2.36
C VAL A 450 4.77 20.73 -3.43
N PHE A 451 4.37 20.34 -4.63
CA PHE A 451 4.09 21.30 -5.71
C PHE A 451 2.86 22.18 -5.46
N ALA A 452 1.87 21.67 -4.75
CA ALA A 452 0.61 22.42 -4.51
C ALA A 452 0.70 23.33 -3.28
N PHE A 453 1.41 22.90 -2.23
CA PHE A 453 1.35 23.53 -0.91
C PHE A 453 2.69 24.05 -0.41
N ASN A 454 3.68 24.20 -1.29
CA ASN A 454 4.95 24.88 -1.02
C ASN A 454 4.98 26.33 -1.50
N VAL A 455 3.84 26.86 -1.93
CA VAL A 455 3.69 28.19 -2.51
C VAL A 455 2.47 28.91 -1.94
N PRO A 456 2.49 30.26 -1.87
CA PRO A 456 1.30 31.02 -1.50
C PRO A 456 0.07 30.66 -2.37
N PRO A 457 -1.14 30.72 -1.85
CA PRO A 457 -1.52 31.19 -0.51
C PRO A 457 -1.55 30.11 0.59
N LEU A 458 -1.30 28.84 0.27
CA LEU A 458 -1.41 27.70 1.18
C LEU A 458 -0.04 27.04 1.40
N GLU A 459 0.88 27.74 2.03
CA GLU A 459 2.18 27.19 2.42
C GLU A 459 2.03 26.24 3.60
N LEU A 460 1.80 24.96 3.33
CA LEU A 460 1.65 23.92 4.35
C LEU A 460 2.84 22.95 4.43
N THR A 461 3.73 22.99 3.43
CA THR A 461 4.93 22.14 3.40
C THR A 461 5.83 22.42 4.60
N GLY A 462 6.34 21.35 5.22
CA GLY A 462 7.14 21.47 6.47
C GLY A 462 6.30 21.54 7.75
N THR A 463 4.97 21.52 7.66
CA THR A 463 4.09 21.52 8.86
C THR A 463 3.52 20.13 9.13
N GLY A 464 3.19 19.82 10.40
CA GLY A 464 2.47 18.58 10.74
C GLY A 464 1.06 18.50 10.15
N ILE A 465 0.46 19.65 9.83
CA ILE A 465 -0.91 19.73 9.29
C ILE A 465 -1.01 19.05 7.92
N ILE A 466 -0.01 19.25 7.05
CA ILE A 466 -0.02 18.62 5.73
C ILE A 466 0.04 17.09 5.82
N LEU A 467 0.76 16.57 6.82
CA LEU A 467 0.82 15.12 7.06
C LEU A 467 -0.54 14.59 7.53
N VAL A 468 -1.21 15.28 8.44
CA VAL A 468 -2.57 14.93 8.88
C VAL A 468 -3.53 14.92 7.70
N ILE A 469 -3.51 15.95 6.87
CA ILE A 469 -4.35 16.03 5.66
C ILE A 469 -4.06 14.88 4.70
N ALA A 470 -2.78 14.59 4.45
CA ALA A 470 -2.36 13.47 3.60
C ALA A 470 -2.90 12.12 4.11
N PHE A 471 -2.75 11.86 5.42
CA PHE A 471 -3.27 10.63 6.04
C PHE A 471 -4.80 10.54 5.98
N VAL A 472 -5.51 11.64 6.23
CA VAL A 472 -6.98 11.69 6.17
C VAL A 472 -7.47 11.29 4.78
N PHE A 473 -7.00 11.96 3.74
CA PHE A 473 -7.51 11.71 2.38
C PHE A 473 -7.01 10.41 1.78
N ARG A 474 -5.80 9.94 2.15
CA ARG A 474 -5.31 8.63 1.72
C ARG A 474 -6.08 7.47 2.32
N ASN A 475 -6.48 7.57 3.59
CA ASN A 475 -7.14 6.48 4.30
C ASN A 475 -8.68 6.59 4.32
N MET A 476 -9.25 7.73 3.92
CA MET A 476 -10.70 7.95 3.84
C MET A 476 -11.44 6.83 3.08
N PRO A 477 -10.96 6.32 1.93
CA PRO A 477 -11.65 5.26 1.18
C PRO A 477 -11.83 3.97 1.95
N VAL A 478 -10.91 3.64 2.87
CA VAL A 478 -11.05 2.47 3.75
C VAL A 478 -12.24 2.63 4.67
N GLY A 479 -12.38 3.82 5.27
CA GLY A 479 -13.56 4.17 6.11
C GLY A 479 -14.86 4.14 5.31
N VAL A 480 -14.86 4.64 4.07
CA VAL A 480 -16.03 4.60 3.18
C VAL A 480 -16.44 3.17 2.87
N ARG A 481 -15.51 2.30 2.50
CA ARG A 481 -15.80 0.87 2.23
C ARG A 481 -16.34 0.15 3.45
N ALA A 482 -15.75 0.37 4.61
CA ALA A 482 -16.21 -0.23 5.86
C ALA A 482 -17.63 0.25 6.24
N GLY A 483 -17.97 1.50 5.93
CA GLY A 483 -19.31 2.05 6.20
C GLY A 483 -20.38 1.65 5.17
N ILE A 484 -19.99 1.20 3.96
CA ILE A 484 -20.92 0.69 2.94
C ILE A 484 -21.24 -0.81 3.18
N ALA A 485 -20.28 -1.57 3.70
CA ALA A 485 -20.43 -3.01 4.00
C ALA A 485 -21.44 -3.25 5.12
#